data_a311031482a43509977d7f8668f5c674
#
_entry.id   a311031482a43509977d7f8668f5c674
#
_cell.length_a   1.000
_cell.length_b   1.000
_cell.length_c   1.000
_cell.angle_alpha   90.00
_cell.angle_beta   90.00
_cell.angle_gamma   90.00
#
_symmetry.space_group_name_H-M   'P 1'
#
loop_
_entity.id
_entity.type
_entity.pdbx_description
1 polymer ?
#
loop_
_entity_poly.entity_id
_entity_poly.type
_entity_poly.pdbx_seq_one_letter_code
_entity_poly.pdbx_strand_id
1 'polypeptide(L)'
;MNSELFVKILKKQCLLDFEYPVMAGISGGPDSLCMLDLLIKSGILVFVTHINHQLRPEADDEAKKVLDYCEAHQVNCTVITGNIKDFADTQKISVEEAARNFRYARLFEQAQRVNAQAVLVAHNADDQVETILMHLLRGSGNRGLRGMQMRSIQKQWSDTIPLVRP
;
A
#
# COMPACT_ATOMS: atom_id res chain seq x y z
N MET A 1 -15.09 9.73 -4.98
CA MET A 1 -15.58 9.35 -3.62
C MET A 1 -15.50 10.61 -2.78
N ASN A 2 -16.54 10.96 -1.97
CA ASN A 2 -16.44 12.14 -1.11
C ASN A 2 -15.73 11.75 0.21
N SER A 3 -15.16 12.75 0.91
CA SER A 3 -14.38 12.53 2.13
C SER A 3 -15.19 11.93 3.28
N GLU A 4 -16.47 12.26 3.41
CA GLU A 4 -17.35 11.72 4.46
C GLU A 4 -17.60 10.22 4.31
N LEU A 5 -17.85 9.76 3.07
CA LEU A 5 -18.01 8.35 2.77
C LEU A 5 -16.68 7.59 3.04
N PHE A 6 -15.55 8.19 2.67
CA PHE A 6 -14.24 7.61 2.92
C PHE A 6 -13.95 7.45 4.41
N VAL A 7 -14.22 8.49 5.23
CA VAL A 7 -14.12 8.42 6.70
C VAL A 7 -14.98 7.30 7.27
N LYS A 8 -16.23 7.15 6.76
CA LYS A 8 -17.11 6.07 7.19
C LYS A 8 -16.56 4.69 6.87
N ILE A 9 -15.93 4.52 5.69
CA ILE A 9 -15.27 3.28 5.29
C ILE A 9 -14.10 3.00 6.23
N LEU A 10 -13.21 3.97 6.45
CA LEU A 10 -12.05 3.82 7.32
C LEU A 10 -12.45 3.38 8.74
N LYS A 11 -13.46 4.03 9.33
CA LYS A 11 -13.92 3.70 10.70
C LYS A 11 -14.69 2.39 10.79
N LYS A 12 -15.67 2.17 9.89
CA LYS A 12 -16.62 1.05 10.03
C LYS A 12 -16.18 -0.24 9.36
N GLN A 13 -15.51 -0.16 8.23
CA GLN A 13 -15.12 -1.33 7.45
C GLN A 13 -13.64 -1.66 7.61
N CYS A 14 -12.78 -0.63 7.68
CA CYS A 14 -11.36 -0.81 7.92
C CYS A 14 -11.00 -0.87 9.41
N LEU A 15 -11.93 -0.50 10.31
CA LEU A 15 -11.77 -0.51 11.77
C LEU A 15 -10.55 0.31 12.22
N LEU A 16 -10.38 1.51 11.63
CA LEU A 16 -9.31 2.43 11.99
C LEU A 16 -9.77 3.41 13.07
N ASP A 17 -8.90 3.62 14.04
CA ASP A 17 -9.03 4.65 15.05
C ASP A 17 -8.23 5.88 14.62
N PHE A 18 -8.85 7.07 14.67
CA PHE A 18 -8.22 8.30 14.20
C PHE A 18 -7.24 8.92 15.23
N GLU A 19 -7.16 8.35 16.41
CA GLU A 19 -6.14 8.71 17.41
C GLU A 19 -4.77 8.08 17.12
N TYR A 20 -4.72 7.03 16.29
CA TYR A 20 -3.48 6.32 15.95
C TYR A 20 -3.07 6.56 14.50
N PRO A 21 -1.76 6.65 14.23
CA PRO A 21 -1.26 6.86 12.89
C PRO A 21 -1.50 5.66 11.96
N VAL A 22 -1.50 5.93 10.67
CA VAL A 22 -1.49 4.91 9.61
C VAL A 22 -0.26 5.07 8.72
N MET A 23 0.21 3.96 8.15
CA MET A 23 1.24 3.94 7.12
C MET A 23 0.60 3.78 5.75
N ALA A 24 0.80 4.73 4.84
CA ALA A 24 0.30 4.66 3.47
C ALA A 24 1.43 4.34 2.48
N GLY A 25 1.28 3.26 1.72
CA GLY A 25 2.14 2.95 0.59
C GLY A 25 1.65 3.69 -0.66
N ILE A 26 2.41 4.69 -1.10
CA ILE A 26 2.05 5.56 -2.23
C ILE A 26 2.98 5.26 -3.41
N SER A 27 2.40 4.80 -4.52
CA SER A 27 3.14 4.47 -5.74
C SER A 27 3.41 5.66 -6.66
N GLY A 28 2.71 6.79 -6.44
CA GLY A 28 2.74 7.94 -7.34
C GLY A 28 1.69 7.88 -8.46
N GLY A 29 1.00 6.75 -8.62
CA GLY A 29 -0.13 6.63 -9.54
C GLY A 29 -1.40 7.33 -9.02
N PRO A 30 -2.38 7.61 -9.92
CA PRO A 30 -3.56 8.42 -9.60
C PRO A 30 -4.36 7.88 -8.41
N ASP A 31 -4.56 6.56 -8.32
CA ASP A 31 -5.34 5.95 -7.24
C ASP A 31 -4.65 6.11 -5.88
N SER A 32 -3.32 5.94 -5.84
CA SER A 32 -2.56 6.11 -4.60
C SER A 32 -2.51 7.56 -4.14
N LEU A 33 -2.41 8.52 -5.06
CA LEU A 33 -2.46 9.94 -4.74
C LEU A 33 -3.88 10.37 -4.32
N CYS A 34 -4.92 9.84 -4.97
CA CYS A 34 -6.31 10.05 -4.55
C CYS A 34 -6.55 9.52 -3.13
N MET A 35 -6.07 8.32 -2.81
CA MET A 35 -6.15 7.77 -1.47
C MET A 35 -5.43 8.67 -0.46
N LEU A 36 -4.23 9.16 -0.78
CA LEU A 36 -3.46 10.05 0.09
C LEU A 36 -4.21 11.37 0.34
N ASP A 37 -4.76 12.00 -0.70
CA ASP A 37 -5.57 13.22 -0.57
C ASP A 37 -6.78 13.01 0.35
N LEU A 38 -7.47 11.88 0.21
CA LEU A 38 -8.61 11.52 1.06
C LEU A 38 -8.18 11.25 2.51
N LEU A 39 -7.01 10.62 2.74
CA LEU A 39 -6.46 10.41 4.08
C LEU A 39 -6.13 11.74 4.77
N ILE A 40 -5.46 12.66 4.06
CA ILE A 40 -5.17 14.00 4.56
C ILE A 40 -6.47 14.74 4.93
N LYS A 41 -7.44 14.77 4.03
CA LYS A 41 -8.75 15.40 4.26
C LYS A 41 -9.58 14.76 5.37
N SER A 42 -9.33 13.50 5.67
CA SER A 42 -10.01 12.80 6.77
C SER A 42 -9.52 13.21 8.16
N GLY A 43 -8.35 13.86 8.24
CA GLY A 43 -7.72 14.27 9.49
C GLY A 43 -7.02 13.13 10.25
N ILE A 44 -6.90 11.92 9.66
CA ILE A 44 -6.11 10.85 10.27
C ILE A 44 -4.61 11.16 10.12
N LEU A 45 -3.83 10.89 11.15
CA LEU A 45 -2.38 11.03 11.07
C LEU A 45 -1.79 9.98 10.12
N VAL A 46 -1.24 10.43 8.99
CA VAL A 46 -0.69 9.57 7.94
C VAL A 46 0.83 9.75 7.81
N PHE A 47 1.55 8.63 7.78
CA PHE A 47 2.93 8.55 7.32
C PHE A 47 2.96 7.89 5.95
N VAL A 48 3.77 8.41 5.05
CA VAL A 48 3.89 7.90 3.68
C VAL A 48 5.20 7.17 3.48
N THR A 49 5.15 6.04 2.79
CA THR A 49 6.33 5.39 2.23
C THR A 49 6.13 5.18 0.74
N HIS A 50 7.05 5.71 -0.05
CA HIS A 50 7.19 5.44 -1.48
C HIS A 50 8.32 4.44 -1.70
N ILE A 51 8.08 3.40 -2.50
CA ILE A 51 9.11 2.41 -2.86
C ILE A 51 9.54 2.66 -4.30
N ASN A 52 10.79 3.11 -4.46
CA ASN A 52 11.44 3.22 -5.74
C ASN A 52 12.13 1.89 -6.09
N HIS A 53 11.55 1.15 -7.01
CA HIS A 53 12.03 -0.17 -7.42
C HIS A 53 13.21 -0.14 -8.40
N GLN A 54 13.59 1.04 -8.90
CA GLN A 54 14.64 1.24 -9.93
C GLN A 54 14.46 0.37 -11.19
N LEU A 55 13.22 0.08 -11.56
CA LEU A 55 12.91 -0.75 -12.73
C LEU A 55 12.76 0.07 -14.02
N ARG A 56 12.55 1.39 -13.91
CA ARG A 56 12.31 2.32 -15.02
C ARG A 56 13.13 3.59 -14.83
N PRO A 57 13.56 4.25 -15.92
CA PRO A 57 14.31 5.52 -15.82
C PRO A 57 13.54 6.61 -15.07
N GLU A 58 12.20 6.61 -15.18
CA GLU A 58 11.32 7.63 -14.59
C GLU A 58 11.05 7.41 -13.09
N ALA A 59 11.57 6.34 -12.49
CA ALA A 59 11.28 5.99 -11.10
C ALA A 59 11.75 7.05 -10.08
N ASP A 60 12.85 7.75 -10.37
CA ASP A 60 13.34 8.84 -9.52
C ASP A 60 12.46 10.09 -9.62
N ASP A 61 11.94 10.39 -10.81
CA ASP A 61 10.99 11.50 -11.02
C ASP A 61 9.65 11.20 -10.34
N GLU A 62 9.19 9.94 -10.37
CA GLU A 62 7.98 9.51 -9.65
C GLU A 62 8.17 9.67 -8.14
N ALA A 63 9.30 9.25 -7.60
CA ALA A 63 9.64 9.41 -6.19
C ALA A 63 9.67 10.89 -5.77
N LYS A 64 10.28 11.75 -6.60
CA LYS A 64 10.31 13.19 -6.37
C LYS A 64 8.91 13.79 -6.34
N LYS A 65 8.03 13.44 -7.29
CA LYS A 65 6.64 13.93 -7.31
C LYS A 65 5.88 13.57 -6.04
N VAL A 66 6.08 12.36 -5.51
CA VAL A 66 5.46 11.93 -4.25
C VAL A 66 6.00 12.73 -3.08
N LEU A 67 7.31 12.97 -3.02
CA LEU A 67 7.94 13.80 -1.99
C LEU A 67 7.41 15.24 -2.03
N ASP A 68 7.42 15.87 -3.20
CA ASP A 68 6.95 17.25 -3.38
C ASP A 68 5.48 17.39 -2.96
N TYR A 69 4.65 16.39 -3.31
CA TYR A 69 3.25 16.35 -2.90
C TYR A 69 3.10 16.25 -1.37
N CYS A 70 3.85 15.36 -0.73
CA CYS A 70 3.81 15.18 0.73
C CYS A 70 4.30 16.43 1.46
N GLU A 71 5.38 17.07 0.98
CA GLU A 71 5.92 18.31 1.54
C GLU A 71 4.89 19.44 1.48
N ALA A 72 4.24 19.64 0.33
CA ALA A 72 3.19 20.66 0.15
C ALA A 72 2.01 20.47 1.12
N HIS A 73 1.77 19.26 1.59
CA HIS A 73 0.67 18.92 2.52
C HIS A 73 1.16 18.65 3.95
N GLN A 74 2.45 18.91 4.24
CA GLN A 74 3.06 18.69 5.56
C GLN A 74 2.94 17.24 6.07
N VAL A 75 3.03 16.28 5.16
CA VAL A 75 2.97 14.84 5.44
C VAL A 75 4.38 14.26 5.44
N ASN A 76 4.71 13.50 6.49
CA ASN A 76 5.98 12.79 6.55
C ASN A 76 6.06 11.70 5.48
N CYS A 77 7.05 11.78 4.60
CA CYS A 77 7.29 10.83 3.54
C CYS A 77 8.70 10.24 3.61
N THR A 78 8.79 8.93 3.49
CA THR A 78 10.06 8.20 3.35
C THR A 78 10.11 7.55 1.97
N VAL A 79 11.16 7.82 1.21
CA VAL A 79 11.46 7.11 -0.03
C VAL A 79 12.46 6.00 0.26
N ILE A 80 12.14 4.78 -0.12
CA ILE A 80 13.02 3.62 0.01
C ILE A 80 13.34 3.11 -1.39
N THR A 81 14.61 3.09 -1.72
CA THR A 81 15.11 2.60 -3.00
C THR A 81 15.64 1.18 -2.86
N GLY A 82 15.35 0.31 -3.82
CA GLY A 82 15.87 -1.05 -3.86
C GLY A 82 16.10 -1.55 -5.28
N ASN A 83 17.25 -2.21 -5.49
CA ASN A 83 17.52 -2.91 -6.74
C ASN A 83 16.73 -4.23 -6.76
N ILE A 84 15.55 -4.19 -7.34
CA ILE A 84 14.65 -5.35 -7.36
C ILE A 84 15.15 -6.48 -8.25
N LYS A 85 15.92 -6.18 -9.29
CA LYS A 85 16.50 -7.22 -10.17
C LYS A 85 17.48 -8.09 -9.39
N ASP A 86 18.43 -7.47 -8.67
CA ASP A 86 19.39 -8.21 -7.85
C ASP A 86 18.70 -9.00 -6.74
N PHE A 87 17.65 -8.43 -6.16
CA PHE A 87 16.84 -9.12 -5.15
C PHE A 87 16.11 -10.35 -5.73
N ALA A 88 15.53 -10.23 -6.93
CA ALA A 88 14.88 -11.34 -7.63
C ALA A 88 15.85 -12.47 -7.95
N ASP A 89 17.02 -12.12 -8.49
CA ASP A 89 18.07 -13.08 -8.86
C ASP A 89 18.60 -13.84 -7.62
N THR A 90 18.85 -13.12 -6.54
CA THR A 90 19.32 -13.70 -5.26
C THR A 90 18.30 -14.67 -4.67
N GLN A 91 17.01 -14.32 -4.71
CA GLN A 91 15.94 -15.14 -4.15
C GLN A 91 15.40 -16.20 -5.14
N LYS A 92 15.84 -16.18 -6.40
CA LYS A 92 15.37 -17.06 -7.49
C LYS A 92 13.86 -17.01 -7.68
N ILE A 93 13.28 -15.81 -7.64
CA ILE A 93 11.85 -15.54 -7.84
C ILE A 93 11.66 -14.55 -9.01
N SER A 94 10.43 -14.39 -9.46
CA SER A 94 10.13 -13.40 -10.50
C SER A 94 10.38 -11.98 -10.01
N VAL A 95 10.70 -11.05 -10.92
CA VAL A 95 10.88 -9.62 -10.61
C VAL A 95 9.61 -9.03 -10.00
N GLU A 96 8.44 -9.46 -10.46
CA GLU A 96 7.15 -9.02 -9.93
C GLU A 96 6.96 -9.46 -8.47
N GLU A 97 7.23 -10.73 -8.17
CA GLU A 97 7.17 -11.27 -6.82
C GLU A 97 8.20 -10.61 -5.90
N ALA A 98 9.41 -10.39 -6.39
CA ALA A 98 10.48 -9.68 -5.70
C ALA A 98 10.05 -8.25 -5.35
N ALA A 99 9.49 -7.50 -6.30
CA ALA A 99 8.99 -6.15 -6.10
C ALA A 99 7.87 -6.11 -5.06
N ARG A 100 6.94 -7.08 -5.14
CA ARG A 100 5.86 -7.22 -4.16
C ARG A 100 6.39 -7.51 -2.76
N ASN A 101 7.27 -8.50 -2.62
CA ASN A 101 7.83 -8.89 -1.32
C ASN A 101 8.65 -7.76 -0.71
N PHE A 102 9.51 -7.12 -1.49
CA PHE A 102 10.28 -5.96 -1.04
C PHE A 102 9.38 -4.82 -0.57
N ARG A 103 8.37 -4.45 -1.37
CA ARG A 103 7.42 -3.38 -1.05
C ARG A 103 6.75 -3.62 0.31
N TYR A 104 6.12 -4.76 0.49
CA TYR A 104 5.40 -5.02 1.72
C TYR A 104 6.32 -5.15 2.93
N ALA A 105 7.47 -5.81 2.80
CA ALA A 105 8.45 -5.88 3.87
C ALA A 105 8.85 -4.48 4.36
N ARG A 106 9.14 -3.55 3.45
CA ARG A 106 9.52 -2.18 3.80
C ARG A 106 8.35 -1.36 4.36
N LEU A 107 7.15 -1.52 3.83
CA LEU A 107 5.96 -0.84 4.35
C LEU A 107 5.66 -1.25 5.80
N PHE A 108 5.71 -2.55 6.11
CA PHE A 108 5.49 -3.03 7.46
C PHE A 108 6.62 -2.66 8.42
N GLU A 109 7.87 -2.66 7.96
CA GLU A 109 9.01 -2.16 8.75
C GLU A 109 8.82 -0.69 9.14
N GLN A 110 8.43 0.18 8.20
CA GLN A 110 8.15 1.59 8.49
C GLN A 110 6.92 1.77 9.37
N ALA A 111 5.87 0.98 9.16
CA ALA A 111 4.69 1.00 10.01
C ALA A 111 5.02 0.68 11.48
N GLN A 112 5.89 -0.29 11.72
CA GLN A 112 6.36 -0.61 13.07
C GLN A 112 7.15 0.55 13.70
N ARG A 113 8.03 1.21 12.91
CA ARG A 113 8.85 2.35 13.40
C ARG A 113 8.01 3.53 13.89
N VAL A 114 6.88 3.78 13.25
CA VAL A 114 5.99 4.90 13.61
C VAL A 114 4.79 4.46 14.46
N ASN A 115 4.76 3.22 14.93
CA ASN A 115 3.64 2.62 15.66
C ASN A 115 2.30 2.77 14.92
N ALA A 116 2.31 2.60 13.60
CA ALA A 116 1.10 2.68 12.80
C ALA A 116 0.17 1.49 13.09
N GLN A 117 -1.13 1.78 13.22
CA GLN A 117 -2.16 0.77 13.47
C GLN A 117 -2.47 -0.11 12.24
N ALA A 118 -2.13 0.37 11.04
CA ALA A 118 -2.39 -0.33 9.77
C ALA A 118 -1.45 0.16 8.66
N VAL A 119 -1.21 -0.71 7.66
CA VAL A 119 -0.62 -0.36 6.36
C VAL A 119 -1.75 -0.21 5.35
N LEU A 120 -1.83 0.93 4.67
CA LEU A 120 -2.83 1.23 3.64
C LEU A 120 -2.20 1.22 2.25
N VAL A 121 -2.89 0.61 1.30
CA VAL A 121 -2.50 0.60 -0.12
C VAL A 121 -3.73 0.81 -1.01
N ALA A 122 -3.58 1.59 -2.07
CA ALA A 122 -4.65 1.85 -3.02
C ALA A 122 -4.73 0.69 -4.03
N HIS A 123 -5.55 -0.31 -3.73
CA HIS A 123 -6.00 -1.30 -4.71
C HIS A 123 -7.45 -0.96 -5.05
N ASN A 124 -7.75 -0.86 -6.33
CA ASN A 124 -9.07 -0.49 -6.82
C ASN A 124 -9.93 -1.73 -7.18
N ALA A 125 -11.13 -1.49 -7.69
CA ALA A 125 -12.05 -2.56 -8.09
C ALA A 125 -11.51 -3.40 -9.27
N ASP A 126 -10.72 -2.78 -10.16
CA ASP A 126 -10.12 -3.49 -11.31
C ASP A 126 -9.05 -4.47 -10.84
N ASP A 127 -8.20 -4.09 -9.86
CA ASP A 127 -7.25 -5.00 -9.20
C ASP A 127 -7.97 -6.19 -8.55
N GLN A 128 -9.16 -5.94 -8.00
CA GLN A 128 -10.00 -7.00 -7.42
C GLN A 128 -10.49 -7.97 -8.47
N VAL A 129 -11.01 -7.46 -9.59
CA VAL A 129 -11.48 -8.28 -10.73
C VAL A 129 -10.33 -9.09 -11.31
N GLU A 130 -9.18 -8.46 -11.54
CA GLU A 130 -7.97 -9.14 -12.03
C GLU A 130 -7.54 -10.26 -11.10
N THR A 131 -7.49 -10.01 -9.79
CA THR A 131 -7.16 -11.02 -8.78
C THR A 131 -8.12 -12.21 -8.81
N ILE A 132 -9.43 -11.97 -8.90
CA ILE A 132 -10.44 -13.03 -8.98
C ILE A 132 -10.29 -13.83 -10.26
N LEU A 133 -10.10 -13.17 -11.42
CA LEU A 133 -9.90 -13.82 -12.70
C LEU A 133 -8.63 -14.68 -12.71
N MET A 134 -7.53 -14.18 -12.18
CA MET A 134 -6.28 -14.92 -12.07
C MET A 134 -6.44 -16.17 -11.19
N HIS A 135 -7.16 -16.05 -10.08
CA HIS A 135 -7.47 -17.21 -9.23
C HIS A 135 -8.36 -18.22 -9.93
N LEU A 136 -9.36 -17.77 -10.69
CA LEU A 136 -10.23 -18.64 -11.47
C LEU A 136 -9.45 -19.42 -12.54
N LEU A 137 -8.60 -18.73 -13.31
CA LEU A 137 -7.76 -19.34 -14.35
C LEU A 137 -6.75 -20.36 -13.80
N ARG A 138 -6.28 -20.13 -12.58
CA ARG A 138 -5.36 -21.06 -11.87
C ARG A 138 -6.08 -22.22 -11.17
N GLY A 139 -7.40 -22.33 -11.32
CA GLY A 139 -8.18 -23.41 -10.71
C GLY A 139 -8.32 -23.30 -9.19
N SER A 140 -8.17 -22.10 -8.64
CA SER A 140 -8.38 -21.86 -7.21
C SER A 140 -9.85 -22.10 -6.85
N GLY A 141 -10.13 -22.97 -5.87
CA GLY A 141 -11.48 -23.21 -5.39
C GLY A 141 -12.15 -21.97 -4.76
N ASN A 142 -13.28 -22.17 -4.07
CA ASN A 142 -14.11 -21.10 -3.49
C ASN A 142 -13.34 -20.06 -2.65
N ARG A 143 -12.17 -20.39 -2.09
CA ARG A 143 -11.32 -19.45 -1.37
C ARG A 143 -10.71 -18.40 -2.29
N GLY A 144 -10.34 -18.75 -3.52
CA GLY A 144 -9.77 -17.81 -4.51
C GLY A 144 -10.80 -16.80 -5.02
N LEU A 145 -12.08 -17.16 -5.03
CA LEU A 145 -13.16 -16.29 -5.48
C LEU A 145 -13.52 -15.17 -4.49
N ARG A 146 -13.00 -15.22 -3.26
CA ARG A 146 -13.22 -14.14 -2.27
C ARG A 146 -12.49 -12.85 -2.62
N GLY A 147 -11.53 -12.89 -3.52
CA GLY A 147 -10.71 -11.75 -3.89
C GLY A 147 -9.87 -11.17 -2.73
N MET A 148 -9.47 -9.91 -2.85
CA MET A 148 -8.74 -9.21 -1.82
C MET A 148 -9.68 -8.70 -0.72
N GLN A 149 -9.36 -9.00 0.53
CA GLN A 149 -10.10 -8.47 1.67
C GLN A 149 -9.72 -7.01 1.91
N MET A 150 -10.71 -6.19 2.29
CA MET A 150 -10.48 -4.78 2.64
C MET A 150 -9.52 -4.63 3.86
N ARG A 151 -9.58 -5.56 4.81
CA ARG A 151 -8.66 -5.64 5.96
C ARG A 151 -8.21 -7.07 6.16
N SER A 152 -6.91 -7.31 6.23
CA SER A 152 -6.34 -8.65 6.41
C SER A 152 -5.01 -8.61 7.15
N ILE A 153 -4.75 -9.61 8.00
CA ILE A 153 -3.42 -9.82 8.58
C ILE A 153 -2.58 -10.61 7.59
N GLN A 154 -1.40 -10.08 7.30
CA GLN A 154 -0.43 -10.70 6.41
C GLN A 154 0.71 -11.27 7.24
N LYS A 155 0.54 -12.48 7.78
CA LYS A 155 1.49 -13.13 8.71
C LYS A 155 2.94 -13.17 8.22
N GLN A 156 3.14 -13.12 6.91
CA GLN A 156 4.47 -13.05 6.30
C GLN A 156 5.23 -11.78 6.71
N TRP A 157 4.53 -10.67 6.99
CA TRP A 157 5.13 -9.37 7.30
C TRP A 157 4.79 -8.84 8.69
N SER A 158 3.60 -9.17 9.22
CA SER A 158 3.19 -8.79 10.57
C SER A 158 2.04 -9.67 11.09
N ASP A 159 2.10 -10.03 12.36
CA ASP A 159 1.02 -10.73 13.07
C ASP A 159 0.00 -9.75 13.68
N THR A 160 0.34 -8.49 13.79
CA THR A 160 -0.47 -7.48 14.53
C THR A 160 -0.96 -6.33 13.65
N ILE A 161 -0.14 -5.84 12.72
CA ILE A 161 -0.48 -4.72 11.85
C ILE A 161 -1.23 -5.24 10.61
N PRO A 162 -2.49 -4.87 10.38
CA PRO A 162 -3.23 -5.29 9.20
C PRO A 162 -2.81 -4.51 7.95
N LEU A 163 -2.98 -5.16 6.81
CA LEU A 163 -3.02 -4.52 5.50
C LEU A 163 -4.47 -4.13 5.19
N VAL A 164 -4.66 -2.87 4.81
CA VAL A 164 -5.97 -2.25 4.54
C VAL A 164 -6.02 -1.73 3.11
N ARG A 165 -7.16 -1.91 2.44
CA ARG A 165 -7.47 -1.46 1.07
C ARG A 165 -8.83 -0.78 1.09
N PRO A 166 -8.86 0.51 1.41
CA PRO A 166 -10.13 1.26 1.56
C PRO A 166 -10.82 1.53 0.23
#